data_decb9f135ba69cd74ee003b35df452bd
#
_entry.id   decb9f135ba69cd74ee003b35df452bd
#
_cell.length_a   1.000
_cell.length_b   1.000
_cell.length_c   1.000
_cell.angle_alpha   90.00
_cell.angle_beta   90.00
_cell.angle_gamma   90.00
#
_symmetry.space_group_name_H-M   'P 1'
#
loop_
_entity.id
_entity.type
_entity.pdbx_description
1 polymer ?
#
loop_
_entity_poly.entity_id
_entity_poly.type
_entity_poly.pdbx_seq_one_letter_code
_entity_poly.pdbx_strand_id
1 'polypeptide(L)' 'MKKILDYIKDTKFKITIFENKIDIANYKEIIIFEENKIVINCNTFNISIKGNNLIINKVYDNEVLVEGNITNIEFR' A
#
# COMPACT_ATOMS: atom_id res chain seq x y z
N MET A 1 19.35 23.39 2.91
CA MET A 1 17.95 23.30 3.40
C MET A 1 17.05 22.73 2.34
N LYS A 2 16.18 21.83 2.73
CA LYS A 2 15.27 21.22 1.79
C LYS A 2 14.13 22.18 1.46
N LYS A 3 13.85 22.34 0.19
CA LYS A 3 12.80 23.24 -0.27
C LYS A 3 11.45 22.54 -0.27
N ILE A 4 10.38 23.30 -0.19
CA ILE A 4 9.02 22.76 -0.25
C ILE A 4 8.82 21.96 -1.53
N LEU A 5 9.41 22.41 -2.63
CA LEU A 5 9.31 21.74 -3.91
C LEU A 5 9.87 20.32 -3.85
N ASP A 6 10.89 20.09 -3.05
CA ASP A 6 11.46 18.75 -2.89
C ASP A 6 10.50 17.80 -2.20
N TYR A 7 9.69 18.30 -1.27
CA TYR A 7 8.65 17.50 -0.65
C TYR A 7 7.56 17.11 -1.64
N ILE A 8 7.17 18.04 -2.49
CA ILE A 8 6.15 17.78 -3.50
C ILE A 8 6.62 16.71 -4.48
N LYS A 9 7.92 16.67 -4.75
CA LYS A 9 8.51 15.69 -5.66
C LYS A 9 8.89 14.38 -4.98
N ASP A 10 8.66 14.28 -3.68
CA ASP A 10 9.01 13.05 -2.97
C ASP A 10 8.10 11.91 -3.43
N THR A 11 8.73 10.91 -4.06
CA THR A 11 8.03 9.73 -4.57
C THR A 11 8.35 8.50 -3.75
N LYS A 12 8.83 8.67 -2.54
CA LYS A 12 9.16 7.55 -1.69
C LYS A 12 7.91 6.79 -1.29
N PHE A 13 8.07 5.49 -1.18
CA PHE A 13 7.03 4.63 -0.70
C PHE A 13 6.60 5.04 0.71
N LYS A 14 5.31 5.03 0.95
CA LYS A 14 4.76 5.37 2.26
C LYS A 14 3.63 4.42 2.59
N ILE A 15 3.66 3.89 3.79
CA ILE A 15 2.61 3.02 4.27
C ILE A 15 2.09 3.54 5.61
N THR A 16 0.76 3.56 5.75
CA THR A 16 0.12 3.93 7.01
C THR A 16 -0.82 2.82 7.40
N ILE A 17 -0.64 2.28 8.59
CA ILE A 17 -1.39 1.13 9.07
C ILE A 17 -2.40 1.59 10.11
N PHE A 18 -3.67 1.27 9.85
CA PHE A 18 -4.77 1.48 10.80
C PHE A 18 -5.22 0.12 11.31
N GLU A 19 -6.18 0.11 12.22
CA GLU A 19 -6.65 -1.13 12.81
C GLU A 19 -7.16 -2.14 11.78
N ASN A 20 -7.94 -1.67 10.81
CA ASN A 20 -8.55 -2.56 9.80
C ASN A 20 -8.34 -2.07 8.38
N LYS A 21 -7.32 -1.27 8.15
CA LYS A 21 -7.01 -0.78 6.79
C LYS A 21 -5.57 -0.34 6.70
N ILE A 22 -5.06 -0.36 5.48
CA ILE A 22 -3.67 0.02 5.18
C ILE A 22 -3.69 0.95 3.98
N ASP A 23 -3.10 2.12 4.15
CA ASP A 23 -2.93 3.10 3.08
C ASP A 23 -1.52 2.96 2.52
N ILE A 24 -1.41 2.70 1.22
CA ILE A 24 -0.12 2.52 0.56
C ILE A 24 0.01 3.53 -0.55
N ALA A 25 0.97 4.45 -0.39
CA ALA A 25 1.22 5.51 -1.36
C ALA A 25 2.53 5.25 -2.09
N ASN A 26 2.57 5.63 -3.36
CA ASN A 26 3.74 5.52 -4.23
C ASN A 26 4.18 4.07 -4.44
N TYR A 27 3.21 3.16 -4.48
CA TYR A 27 3.48 1.78 -4.87
C TYR A 27 3.76 1.72 -6.37
N LYS A 28 4.36 0.64 -6.82
CA LYS A 28 4.69 0.46 -8.22
C LYS A 28 3.60 -0.26 -8.99
N GLU A 29 3.16 -1.40 -8.51
CA GLU A 29 2.07 -2.13 -9.14
C GLU A 29 1.43 -3.10 -8.16
N ILE A 30 0.18 -3.46 -8.46
CA ILE A 30 -0.53 -4.48 -7.70
C ILE A 30 -0.30 -5.80 -8.43
N ILE A 31 0.35 -6.75 -7.74
CA ILE A 31 0.73 -8.04 -8.33
C ILE A 31 -0.40 -9.05 -8.19
N ILE A 32 -0.97 -9.13 -6.99
CA ILE A 32 -2.06 -10.07 -6.69
C ILE A 32 -3.17 -9.32 -5.98
N PHE A 33 -4.40 -9.56 -6.41
CA PHE A 33 -5.57 -9.00 -5.75
C PHE A 33 -6.62 -10.09 -5.63
N GLU A 34 -6.73 -10.67 -4.45
CA GLU A 34 -7.74 -11.66 -4.10
C GLU A 34 -8.39 -11.25 -2.78
N GLU A 35 -9.58 -11.77 -2.48
CA GLU A 35 -10.25 -11.35 -1.26
C GLU A 35 -9.56 -11.79 0.02
N ASN A 36 -8.63 -12.73 -0.08
CA ASN A 36 -7.86 -13.20 1.09
C ASN A 36 -6.37 -12.89 0.99
N LYS A 37 -5.90 -12.30 -0.11
CA LYS A 37 -4.49 -11.99 -0.27
C LYS A 37 -4.29 -10.88 -1.28
N ILE A 38 -3.49 -9.90 -0.91
CA ILE A 38 -3.12 -8.79 -1.78
C ILE A 38 -1.60 -8.65 -1.71
N VAL A 39 -0.95 -8.60 -2.87
CA VAL A 39 0.50 -8.37 -2.96
C VAL A 39 0.74 -7.14 -3.81
N ILE A 40 1.51 -6.21 -3.27
CA ILE A 40 1.79 -4.93 -3.93
C ILE A 40 3.30 -4.74 -4.03
N ASN A 41 3.78 -4.45 -5.23
CA ASN A 41 5.19 -4.16 -5.47
C ASN A 41 5.48 -2.70 -5.12
N CYS A 42 6.49 -2.49 -4.30
CA CYS A 42 6.86 -1.17 -3.80
C CYS A 42 8.29 -0.79 -4.21
N ASN A 43 8.69 -1.19 -5.39
CA ASN A 43 10.00 -0.92 -5.98
C ASN A 43 11.09 -1.89 -5.48
N THR A 44 11.58 -1.72 -4.26
CA THR A 44 12.67 -2.57 -3.76
C THR A 44 12.18 -3.78 -2.98
N PHE A 45 10.90 -3.83 -2.67
CA PHE A 45 10.32 -4.96 -1.95
C PHE A 45 8.84 -5.08 -2.28
N ASN A 46 8.24 -6.17 -1.83
CA ASN A 46 6.80 -6.38 -1.96
C ASN A 46 6.16 -6.38 -0.57
N ILE A 47 4.93 -5.87 -0.50
CA ILE A 47 4.14 -6.00 0.70
C ILE A 47 3.04 -7.03 0.43
N SER A 48 2.94 -8.02 1.33
CA SER A 48 1.94 -9.06 1.23
C SER A 48 0.95 -8.90 2.38
N ILE A 49 -0.32 -8.74 2.04
CA ILE A 49 -1.40 -8.53 3.02
C ILE A 49 -2.33 -9.71 2.94
N LYS A 50 -2.56 -10.38 4.06
CA LYS A 50 -3.47 -11.52 4.14
C LYS A 50 -4.62 -11.21 5.08
N GLY A 51 -5.77 -11.78 4.80
CA GLY A 51 -6.94 -11.58 5.63
C GLY A 51 -8.18 -12.17 5.00
N ASN A 52 -9.32 -11.59 5.32
CA ASN A 52 -10.62 -12.03 4.82
C ASN A 52 -11.39 -10.82 4.31
N ASN A 53 -12.10 -11.01 3.19
CA ASN A 53 -12.94 -9.97 2.61
C ASN A 53 -12.15 -8.69 2.33
N LEU A 54 -10.94 -8.86 1.82
CA LEU A 54 -10.07 -7.73 1.49
C LEU A 54 -10.58 -7.02 0.25
N ILE A 55 -10.58 -5.69 0.30
CA ILE A 55 -10.94 -4.85 -0.85
C ILE A 55 -9.89 -3.76 -1.01
N ILE A 56 -9.77 -3.27 -2.23
CA ILE A 56 -8.88 -2.17 -2.56
C ILE A 56 -9.72 -1.00 -3.04
N ASN A 57 -9.52 0.16 -2.41
CA ASN A 57 -10.08 1.42 -2.88
C ASN A 57 -8.93 2.27 -3.40
N LYS A 58 -9.03 2.72 -4.63
CA LYS A 58 -8.01 3.55 -5.23
C LYS A 58 -8.27 5.00 -4.84
N VAL A 59 -7.33 5.58 -4.09
CA VAL A 59 -7.46 6.95 -3.59
C VAL A 59 -6.92 7.93 -4.60
N TYR A 60 -5.72 7.66 -5.12
CA TYR A 60 -5.07 8.44 -6.16
C TYR A 60 -4.41 7.48 -7.15
N ASP A 61 -3.78 8.01 -8.18
CA ASP A 61 -3.18 7.19 -9.23
C ASP A 61 -2.20 6.14 -8.70
N ASN A 62 -1.45 6.50 -7.67
CA ASN A 62 -0.45 5.60 -7.09
C ASN A 62 -0.63 5.45 -5.58
N GLU A 63 -1.86 5.58 -5.11
CA GLU A 63 -2.19 5.37 -3.71
C GLU A 63 -3.45 4.53 -3.60
N VAL A 64 -3.38 3.49 -2.78
CA VAL A 64 -4.52 2.59 -2.56
C VAL A 64 -4.76 2.42 -1.07
N LEU A 65 -6.02 2.17 -0.73
CA LEU A 65 -6.44 1.85 0.62
C LEU A 65 -6.94 0.42 0.61
N VAL A 66 -6.26 -0.46 1.34
CA VAL A 66 -6.66 -1.85 1.52
C VAL A 66 -7.48 -1.94 2.79
N GLU A 67 -8.69 -2.47 2.68
CA GLU A 67 -9.60 -2.60 3.82
C GLU A 67 -10.07 -4.04 3.95
N GLY A 68 -10.53 -4.40 5.14
CA GLY A 68 -11.07 -5.72 5.42
C GLY A 68 -10.54 -6.24 6.74
N ASN A 69 -10.73 -7.54 6.97
CA ASN A 69 -10.21 -8.19 8.15
C ASN A 69 -8.77 -8.63 7.90
N ILE A 70 -7.83 -7.74 8.19
CA ILE A 70 -6.41 -7.97 7.92
C ILE A 70 -5.82 -8.78 9.07
N THR A 71 -5.23 -9.92 8.76
CA THR A 71 -4.66 -10.83 9.75
C THR A 71 -3.14 -10.89 9.70
N ASN A 72 -2.52 -10.53 8.58
CA ASN A 72 -1.07 -10.64 8.46
C ASN A 72 -0.54 -9.65 7.43
N ILE A 73 0.60 -9.07 7.71
CA ILE A 73 1.31 -8.17 6.80
C ILE A 73 2.77 -8.60 6.78
N GLU A 74 3.31 -8.83 5.59
CA GLU A 74 4.71 -9.21 5.42
C GLU A 74 5.38 -8.32 4.39
N PHE A 75 6.64 -8.01 4.66
CA PHE A 75 7.49 -7.26 3.73
C PHE A 75 8.54 -8.23 3.18
N ARG A 76 8.64 -8.28 1.85
CA ARG A 76 9.56 -9.22 1.21
C ARG A 76 10.46 -8.54 0.21
#